data_cc1cca8278a8060c866c68511365e722
#
_entry.id   cc1cca8278a8060c866c68511365e722
#
_cell.length_a   1.000
_cell.length_b   1.000
_cell.length_c   1.000
_cell.angle_alpha   90.00
_cell.angle_beta   90.00
_cell.angle_gamma   90.00
#
_symmetry.space_group_name_H-M   'P 1'
#
loop_
_entity.id
_entity.type
_entity.pdbx_description
1 polymer ?
#
loop_
_entity_poly.entity_id
_entity_poly.type
_entity_poly.pdbx_seq_one_letter_code
_entity_poly.pdbx_strand_id
1 'polypeptide(L)'
;MSAASILGMGACTPLGVTAASSAAAFRAGIVRFREIDDSAVEPVRASYLSQIPWGRSCAERTLELTRRALLDLVRSFPLDSASRLAAWIGIAESEPEAVAVERALTGHLHAAFPGLVGPPTFLRHGRGAFFAALAAAQRALLARDCDLALVGAADSLCAPGPLERLARERRLLGPELEGVIPGEGAAFLLLARPGLVSRARGTLLCCATAREPRHRRQDAPNTAEALTAVFHELRADPTTQGRRADLLLTCETGEPFWTNELATAYLRNVPLMPEPFTRTTAAEGLGDLGAAGGAVMTALGLCWLARPLRPPVPESPQSLLMVCGSSDDGHVGACLIECTTKEEASR
;
A
#
# COMPACT_ATOMS: atom_id res chain seq x y z
N MET A 1 10.50 -21.18 5.89
CA MET A 1 10.76 -19.87 5.26
C MET A 1 10.68 -18.81 6.35
N SER A 2 11.54 -17.82 6.30
CA SER A 2 11.65 -16.90 7.44
C SER A 2 10.79 -15.67 7.16
N ALA A 3 9.81 -15.44 7.99
CA ALA A 3 9.01 -14.24 8.00
C ALA A 3 9.89 -13.00 8.30
N ALA A 4 9.47 -11.79 7.96
CA ALA A 4 10.17 -10.56 8.33
C ALA A 4 9.39 -9.81 9.41
N SER A 5 10.10 -9.27 10.41
CA SER A 5 9.49 -8.49 11.48
C SER A 5 9.21 -7.05 11.05
N ILE A 6 8.01 -6.55 11.27
CA ILE A 6 7.63 -5.15 11.03
C ILE A 6 7.87 -4.37 12.33
N LEU A 7 8.87 -3.50 12.33
CA LEU A 7 9.30 -2.75 13.52
C LEU A 7 8.54 -1.44 13.70
N GLY A 8 8.31 -0.74 12.60
CA GLY A 8 7.67 0.57 12.58
C GLY A 8 6.94 0.82 11.28
N MET A 9 6.09 1.82 11.30
CA MET A 9 5.38 2.30 10.13
C MET A 9 5.07 3.78 10.27
N GLY A 10 4.92 4.45 9.13
CA GLY A 10 4.44 5.81 9.05
C GLY A 10 3.64 6.02 7.79
N ALA A 11 2.65 6.90 7.84
CA ALA A 11 1.82 7.22 6.70
C ALA A 11 1.40 8.69 6.68
N CYS A 12 1.14 9.19 5.48
CA CYS A 12 0.51 10.49 5.25
C CYS A 12 -0.57 10.34 4.18
N THR A 13 -1.79 10.72 4.52
CA THR A 13 -2.95 10.67 3.63
C THR A 13 -3.78 11.95 3.79
N PRO A 14 -4.76 12.22 2.91
CA PRO A 14 -5.71 13.32 3.08
C PRO A 14 -6.53 13.24 4.37
N LEU A 15 -6.70 12.06 4.96
CA LEU A 15 -7.42 11.85 6.22
C LEU A 15 -6.56 12.12 7.46
N GLY A 16 -5.23 12.04 7.33
CA GLY A 16 -4.32 12.25 8.46
C GLY A 16 -2.85 12.21 8.05
N VAL A 17 -2.02 12.96 8.79
CA VAL A 17 -0.57 13.06 8.53
C VAL A 17 0.26 12.02 9.30
N THR A 18 -0.39 11.06 9.93
CA THR A 18 0.22 9.88 10.58
C THR A 18 -0.59 8.63 10.28
N ALA A 19 0.03 7.46 10.36
CA ALA A 19 -0.65 6.17 10.20
C ALA A 19 -1.84 6.03 11.18
N ALA A 20 -1.63 6.41 12.44
CA ALA A 20 -2.65 6.33 13.48
C ALA A 20 -3.85 7.25 13.21
N SER A 21 -3.62 8.52 12.82
CA SER A 21 -4.69 9.47 12.52
C SER A 21 -5.46 9.09 11.26
N SER A 22 -4.76 8.66 10.21
CA SER A 22 -5.36 8.17 8.97
C SER A 22 -6.23 6.94 9.22
N ALA A 23 -5.73 5.97 9.98
CA ALA A 23 -6.45 4.75 10.33
C ALA A 23 -7.72 5.02 11.16
N ALA A 24 -7.62 5.91 12.14
CA ALA A 24 -8.75 6.28 12.98
C ALA A 24 -9.85 6.99 12.16
N ALA A 25 -9.47 7.95 11.31
CA ALA A 25 -10.41 8.68 10.47
C ALA A 25 -11.08 7.75 9.44
N PHE A 26 -10.32 6.91 8.75
CA PHE A 26 -10.84 5.98 7.75
C PHE A 26 -11.79 4.95 8.39
N ARG A 27 -11.42 4.39 9.56
CA ARG A 27 -12.26 3.45 10.31
C ARG A 27 -13.56 4.08 10.81
N ALA A 28 -13.56 5.38 11.08
CA ALA A 28 -14.75 6.14 11.46
C ALA A 28 -15.64 6.51 10.27
N GLY A 29 -15.32 6.08 9.06
CA GLY A 29 -16.06 6.42 7.84
C GLY A 29 -15.90 7.89 7.43
N ILE A 30 -14.85 8.58 7.91
CA ILE A 30 -14.60 9.97 7.51
C ILE A 30 -14.08 9.98 6.07
N VAL A 31 -14.73 10.80 5.26
CA VAL A 31 -14.41 11.02 3.85
C VAL A 31 -14.01 12.48 3.65
N ARG A 32 -12.98 12.74 2.85
CA ARG A 32 -12.53 14.09 2.53
C ARG A 32 -12.41 14.31 1.03
N PHE A 33 -13.41 13.89 0.27
CA PHE A 33 -13.52 14.23 -1.14
C PHE A 33 -13.94 15.68 -1.30
N ARG A 34 -13.21 16.41 -2.13
CA ARG A 34 -13.46 17.82 -2.43
C ARG A 34 -13.55 18.02 -3.92
N GLU A 35 -14.41 18.90 -4.34
CA GLU A 35 -14.41 19.37 -5.72
C GLU A 35 -13.20 20.26 -5.98
N ILE A 36 -12.60 20.06 -7.12
CA ILE A 36 -11.51 20.85 -7.66
C ILE A 36 -12.02 21.48 -8.93
N ASP A 37 -12.05 22.80 -8.93
CA ASP A 37 -12.31 23.60 -10.13
C ASP A 37 -10.95 23.95 -10.74
N ASP A 38 -10.49 23.08 -11.65
CA ASP A 38 -9.28 23.33 -12.44
C ASP A 38 -9.72 23.67 -13.86
N SER A 39 -9.30 24.83 -14.37
CA SER A 39 -9.67 25.31 -15.71
C SER A 39 -9.25 24.37 -16.86
N ALA A 40 -8.37 23.42 -16.61
CA ALA A 40 -7.91 22.44 -17.59
C ALA A 40 -8.77 21.17 -17.63
N VAL A 41 -9.56 20.91 -16.60
CA VAL A 41 -10.42 19.71 -16.47
C VAL A 41 -11.75 20.15 -15.87
N GLU A 42 -12.86 19.50 -16.25
CA GLU A 42 -14.17 19.73 -15.59
C GLU A 42 -14.05 19.52 -14.07
N PRO A 43 -14.92 20.15 -13.24
CA PRO A 43 -14.90 19.98 -11.80
C PRO A 43 -14.82 18.51 -11.41
N VAL A 44 -13.77 18.14 -10.69
CA VAL A 44 -13.45 16.76 -10.32
C VAL A 44 -13.47 16.60 -8.81
N ARG A 45 -14.07 15.52 -8.32
CA ARG A 45 -13.86 15.11 -6.93
C ARG A 45 -12.48 14.48 -6.77
N ALA A 46 -11.73 14.93 -5.77
CA ALA A 46 -10.45 14.33 -5.41
C ALA A 46 -10.24 14.30 -3.89
N SER A 47 -9.39 13.37 -3.47
CA SER A 47 -8.94 13.23 -2.08
C SER A 47 -7.48 13.67 -1.98
N TYR A 48 -7.24 14.90 -1.54
CA TYR A 48 -5.91 15.48 -1.51
C TYR A 48 -5.56 16.15 -0.18
N LEU A 49 -4.26 16.23 0.10
CA LEU A 49 -3.73 16.89 1.29
C LEU A 49 -3.73 18.41 1.08
N SER A 50 -4.66 19.10 1.73
CA SER A 50 -4.89 20.55 1.55
C SER A 50 -3.70 21.43 1.92
N GLN A 51 -2.74 20.90 2.70
CA GLN A 51 -1.50 21.59 3.06
C GLN A 51 -0.46 21.61 1.92
N ILE A 52 -0.67 20.82 0.86
CA ILE A 52 0.13 20.90 -0.35
C ILE A 52 -0.63 21.78 -1.34
N PRO A 53 -0.06 22.93 -1.77
CA PRO A 53 -0.72 23.83 -2.70
C PRO A 53 -1.14 23.09 -3.97
N TRP A 54 -2.32 23.46 -4.50
CA TRP A 54 -2.78 22.95 -5.78
C TRP A 54 -1.85 23.40 -6.91
N GLY A 55 -1.75 22.65 -8.00
CA GLY A 55 -0.85 22.96 -9.13
C GLY A 55 0.60 22.50 -8.95
N ARG A 56 0.96 21.94 -7.81
CA ARG A 56 2.27 21.28 -7.65
C ARG A 56 2.35 20.04 -8.53
N SER A 57 3.55 19.78 -9.07
CA SER A 57 3.84 18.59 -9.87
C SER A 57 3.66 17.30 -9.07
N CYS A 58 3.48 16.18 -9.76
CA CYS A 58 3.41 14.85 -9.14
C CYS A 58 4.64 14.59 -8.25
N ALA A 59 5.84 14.92 -8.70
CA ALA A 59 7.07 14.73 -7.94
C ALA A 59 7.12 15.57 -6.65
N GLU A 60 6.69 16.83 -6.70
CA GLU A 60 6.65 17.71 -5.51
C GLU A 60 5.63 17.21 -4.48
N ARG A 61 4.43 16.81 -4.93
CA ARG A 61 3.40 16.27 -4.05
C ARG A 61 3.86 14.96 -3.42
N THR A 62 4.34 14.03 -4.22
CA THR A 62 4.84 12.70 -3.77
C THR A 62 6.00 12.85 -2.79
N LEU A 63 6.93 13.79 -3.03
CA LEU A 63 8.03 14.10 -2.11
C LEU A 63 7.52 14.60 -0.76
N GLU A 64 6.57 15.54 -0.75
CA GLU A 64 6.04 16.10 0.51
C GLU A 64 5.25 15.04 1.31
N LEU A 65 4.44 14.21 0.64
CA LEU A 65 3.76 13.07 1.27
C LEU A 65 4.77 12.09 1.88
N THR A 66 5.82 11.75 1.13
CA THR A 66 6.92 10.89 1.59
C THR A 66 7.62 11.46 2.82
N ARG A 67 7.98 12.75 2.81
CA ARG A 67 8.62 13.43 3.97
C ARG A 67 7.80 13.28 5.24
N ARG A 68 6.48 13.50 5.16
CA ARG A 68 5.57 13.38 6.31
C ARG A 68 5.42 11.94 6.77
N ALA A 69 5.28 10.99 5.86
CA ALA A 69 5.19 9.58 6.19
C ALA A 69 6.47 9.05 6.85
N LEU A 70 7.64 9.44 6.35
CA LEU A 70 8.93 9.08 6.95
C LEU A 70 9.13 9.73 8.32
N LEU A 71 8.69 10.98 8.49
CA LEU A 71 8.73 11.64 9.81
C LEU A 71 7.87 10.90 10.84
N ASP A 72 6.69 10.41 10.45
CA ASP A 72 5.83 9.58 11.31
C ASP A 72 6.51 8.25 11.66
N LEU A 73 7.14 7.60 10.66
CA LEU A 73 7.91 6.37 10.87
C LEU A 73 9.04 6.56 11.89
N VAL A 74 9.90 7.55 11.68
CA VAL A 74 11.07 7.80 12.55
C VAL A 74 10.65 8.17 13.98
N ARG A 75 9.56 8.91 14.14
CA ARG A 75 8.98 9.18 15.46
C ARG A 75 8.46 7.92 16.16
N SER A 76 7.94 6.97 15.39
CA SER A 76 7.41 5.71 15.94
C SER A 76 8.48 4.67 16.22
N PHE A 77 9.58 4.72 15.51
CA PHE A 77 10.74 3.85 15.64
C PHE A 77 12.04 4.60 15.28
N PRO A 78 12.79 5.09 16.27
CA PRO A 78 14.09 5.71 16.05
C PRO A 78 15.07 4.70 15.47
N LEU A 79 15.72 5.06 14.35
CA LEU A 79 16.69 4.19 13.67
C LEU A 79 18.06 4.38 14.29
N ASP A 80 18.75 3.27 14.55
CA ASP A 80 20.18 3.27 14.88
C ASP A 80 20.99 3.37 13.58
N SER A 81 21.95 4.29 13.54
CA SER A 81 22.83 4.52 12.40
C SER A 81 23.80 3.35 12.10
N ALA A 82 23.95 2.42 13.01
CA ALA A 82 24.85 1.28 12.86
C ALA A 82 24.27 0.14 12.00
N SER A 83 22.95 0.09 11.77
CA SER A 83 22.30 -0.97 11.00
C SER A 83 22.39 -0.72 9.50
N ARG A 84 22.69 -1.78 8.72
CA ARG A 84 22.70 -1.72 7.25
C ARG A 84 21.25 -1.63 6.74
N LEU A 85 20.82 -0.43 6.40
CA LEU A 85 19.48 -0.14 5.87
C LEU A 85 19.51 -0.14 4.34
N ALA A 86 18.57 -0.84 3.68
CA ALA A 86 18.32 -0.72 2.25
C ALA A 86 16.86 -0.31 2.00
N ALA A 87 16.55 0.29 0.84
CA ALA A 87 15.22 0.82 0.55
C ALA A 87 14.63 0.30 -0.76
N TRP A 88 13.34 -0.07 -0.73
CA TRP A 88 12.52 -0.46 -1.87
C TRP A 88 11.25 0.36 -1.89
N ILE A 89 11.02 1.10 -2.97
CA ILE A 89 9.97 2.11 -3.05
C ILE A 89 9.08 1.85 -4.27
N GLY A 90 7.80 1.61 -4.03
CA GLY A 90 6.78 1.54 -5.06
C GLY A 90 6.39 2.95 -5.55
N ILE A 91 6.34 3.12 -6.87
CA ILE A 91 5.92 4.36 -7.52
C ILE A 91 5.01 4.09 -8.70
N ALA A 92 4.44 5.16 -9.25
CA ALA A 92 3.62 5.10 -10.46
C ALA A 92 4.35 4.40 -11.62
N GLU A 93 3.59 3.73 -12.47
CA GLU A 93 4.10 3.03 -13.66
C GLU A 93 4.33 3.96 -14.87
N SER A 94 3.74 5.17 -14.83
CA SER A 94 3.74 6.10 -15.96
C SER A 94 4.99 6.97 -16.03
N GLU A 95 5.57 7.09 -17.21
CA GLU A 95 6.53 8.11 -17.59
C GLU A 95 5.78 9.40 -18.06
N PRO A 96 6.29 10.60 -17.87
CA PRO A 96 7.59 10.95 -17.28
C PRO A 96 7.56 11.14 -15.75
N GLU A 97 6.38 11.04 -15.13
CA GLU A 97 6.21 11.32 -13.70
C GLU A 97 7.11 10.43 -12.83
N ALA A 98 7.21 9.14 -13.19
CA ALA A 98 8.01 8.18 -12.44
C ALA A 98 9.48 8.61 -12.33
N VAL A 99 10.10 9.09 -13.42
CA VAL A 99 11.50 9.53 -13.41
C VAL A 99 11.72 10.75 -12.53
N ALA A 100 10.79 11.70 -12.56
CA ALA A 100 10.86 12.90 -11.73
C ALA A 100 10.70 12.55 -10.24
N VAL A 101 9.78 11.62 -9.92
CA VAL A 101 9.56 11.10 -8.56
C VAL A 101 10.80 10.37 -8.05
N GLU A 102 11.38 9.45 -8.81
CA GLU A 102 12.61 8.73 -8.43
C GLU A 102 13.74 9.69 -8.07
N ARG A 103 13.98 10.69 -8.92
CA ARG A 103 15.03 11.68 -8.68
C ARG A 103 14.79 12.44 -7.37
N ALA A 104 13.56 12.91 -7.15
CA ALA A 104 13.17 13.65 -5.96
C ALA A 104 13.32 12.81 -4.68
N LEU A 105 12.84 11.56 -4.73
CA LEU A 105 12.88 10.64 -3.58
C LEU A 105 14.31 10.16 -3.27
N THR A 106 15.13 9.88 -4.29
CA THR A 106 16.53 9.46 -4.10
C THR A 106 17.31 10.48 -3.27
N GLY A 107 17.27 11.74 -3.67
CA GLY A 107 17.96 12.80 -2.94
C GLY A 107 17.46 12.95 -1.50
N HIS A 108 16.15 12.84 -1.31
CA HIS A 108 15.56 12.95 0.03
C HIS A 108 15.93 11.76 0.94
N LEU A 109 15.87 10.52 0.42
CA LEU A 109 16.15 9.32 1.20
C LEU A 109 17.62 9.28 1.66
N HIS A 110 18.56 9.63 0.78
CA HIS A 110 19.98 9.74 1.19
C HIS A 110 20.23 10.81 2.26
N ALA A 111 19.52 11.94 2.17
CA ALA A 111 19.62 12.98 3.19
C ALA A 111 18.97 12.58 4.52
N ALA A 112 17.84 11.87 4.47
CA ALA A 112 17.11 11.44 5.67
C ALA A 112 17.74 10.23 6.37
N PHE A 113 18.40 9.35 5.62
CA PHE A 113 19.00 8.11 6.09
C PHE A 113 20.46 7.97 5.63
N PRO A 114 21.42 8.61 6.32
CA PRO A 114 22.83 8.54 5.97
C PRO A 114 23.42 7.11 5.98
N GLY A 115 22.80 6.19 6.74
CA GLY A 115 23.15 4.76 6.78
C GLY A 115 22.55 3.91 5.67
N LEU A 116 21.91 4.52 4.64
CA LEU A 116 21.33 3.79 3.53
C LEU A 116 22.44 3.14 2.67
N VAL A 117 22.35 1.83 2.52
CA VAL A 117 23.30 1.02 1.73
C VAL A 117 22.89 1.04 0.26
N GLY A 118 23.65 1.76 -0.55
CA GLY A 118 23.38 1.88 -1.98
C GLY A 118 22.18 2.78 -2.32
N PRO A 119 21.85 2.90 -3.61
CA PRO A 119 20.70 3.67 -4.06
C PRO A 119 19.38 2.95 -3.71
N PRO A 120 18.29 3.70 -3.45
CA PRO A 120 16.95 3.12 -3.33
C PRO A 120 16.57 2.35 -4.61
N THR A 121 15.93 1.20 -4.46
CA THR A 121 15.36 0.45 -5.57
C THR A 121 13.91 0.89 -5.80
N PHE A 122 13.60 1.36 -6.99
CA PHE A 122 12.24 1.78 -7.36
C PHE A 122 11.51 0.71 -8.17
N LEU A 123 10.26 0.45 -7.81
CA LEU A 123 9.36 -0.50 -8.47
C LEU A 123 8.25 0.30 -9.16
N ARG A 124 8.30 0.38 -10.51
CA ARG A 124 7.34 1.13 -11.33
C ARG A 124 6.17 0.25 -11.75
N HIS A 125 5.40 -0.21 -10.78
CA HIS A 125 4.31 -1.18 -10.97
C HIS A 125 2.94 -0.68 -10.51
N GLY A 126 2.76 0.65 -10.38
CA GLY A 126 1.49 1.25 -9.94
C GLY A 126 0.97 0.61 -8.66
N ARG A 127 -0.31 0.25 -8.59
CA ARG A 127 -0.92 -0.37 -7.40
C ARG A 127 -0.31 -1.72 -7.00
N GLY A 128 0.40 -2.39 -7.91
CA GLY A 128 1.18 -3.61 -7.61
C GLY A 128 2.57 -3.36 -7.02
N ALA A 129 3.06 -2.12 -7.08
CA ALA A 129 4.46 -1.76 -6.79
C ALA A 129 4.88 -2.06 -5.35
N PHE A 130 4.02 -1.77 -4.38
CA PHE A 130 4.32 -2.02 -2.97
C PHE A 130 4.57 -3.50 -2.69
N PHE A 131 3.78 -4.40 -3.28
CA PHE A 131 3.94 -5.84 -3.08
C PHE A 131 5.24 -6.35 -3.72
N ALA A 132 5.61 -5.83 -4.89
CA ALA A 132 6.90 -6.13 -5.51
C ALA A 132 8.07 -5.63 -4.65
N ALA A 133 7.94 -4.44 -4.04
CA ALA A 133 8.91 -3.89 -3.09
C ALA A 133 9.02 -4.77 -1.83
N LEU A 134 7.90 -5.21 -1.25
CA LEU A 134 7.87 -6.14 -0.11
C LEU A 134 8.58 -7.45 -0.42
N ALA A 135 8.25 -8.07 -1.56
CA ALA A 135 8.84 -9.34 -1.98
C ALA A 135 10.35 -9.21 -2.21
N ALA A 136 10.82 -8.12 -2.81
CA ALA A 136 12.24 -7.85 -2.99
C ALA A 136 12.97 -7.64 -1.67
N ALA A 137 12.40 -6.82 -0.77
CA ALA A 137 12.96 -6.57 0.56
C ALA A 137 13.02 -7.84 1.41
N GLN A 138 11.96 -8.65 1.41
CA GLN A 138 11.93 -9.92 2.13
C GLN A 138 13.05 -10.86 1.67
N ARG A 139 13.27 -10.99 0.35
CA ARG A 139 14.39 -11.78 -0.20
C ARG A 139 15.76 -11.25 0.26
N ALA A 140 15.98 -9.93 0.21
CA ALA A 140 17.24 -9.31 0.64
C ALA A 140 17.51 -9.50 2.14
N LEU A 141 16.48 -9.39 2.98
CA LEU A 141 16.58 -9.66 4.41
C LEU A 141 16.95 -11.14 4.68
N LEU A 142 16.36 -12.07 3.95
CA LEU A 142 16.64 -13.51 4.05
C LEU A 142 18.05 -13.87 3.56
N ALA A 143 18.49 -13.24 2.46
CA ALA A 143 19.85 -13.38 1.93
C ALA A 143 20.91 -12.70 2.80
N ARG A 144 20.50 -11.90 3.80
CA ARG A 144 21.37 -11.09 4.66
C ARG A 144 22.13 -10.00 3.91
N ASP A 145 21.55 -9.49 2.81
CA ASP A 145 22.11 -8.37 2.07
C ASP A 145 21.98 -7.05 2.86
N CYS A 146 20.98 -6.97 3.73
CA CYS A 146 20.77 -5.88 4.68
C CYS A 146 20.23 -6.40 6.02
N ASP A 147 20.28 -5.56 7.05
CA ASP A 147 19.73 -5.86 8.38
C ASP A 147 18.32 -5.31 8.54
N LEU A 148 18.10 -4.13 7.96
CA LEU A 148 16.83 -3.42 7.93
C LEU A 148 16.44 -3.10 6.49
N ALA A 149 15.15 -3.16 6.20
CA ALA A 149 14.58 -2.77 4.92
C ALA A 149 13.51 -1.69 5.11
N LEU A 150 13.72 -0.53 4.51
CA LEU A 150 12.70 0.50 4.35
C LEU A 150 11.87 0.15 3.12
N VAL A 151 10.61 -0.20 3.32
CA VAL A 151 9.70 -0.57 2.22
C VAL A 151 8.49 0.33 2.26
N GLY A 152 8.15 0.93 1.14
CA GLY A 152 6.99 1.78 1.07
C GLY A 152 6.55 2.09 -0.34
N ALA A 153 5.55 2.93 -0.44
CA ALA A 153 5.12 3.48 -1.71
C ALA A 153 4.52 4.87 -1.53
N ALA A 154 4.63 5.68 -2.57
CA ALA A 154 4.10 7.03 -2.59
C ALA A 154 3.61 7.39 -4.00
N ASP A 155 2.48 8.10 -4.07
CA ASP A 155 1.92 8.56 -5.34
C ASP A 155 0.95 9.72 -5.13
N SER A 156 0.69 10.48 -6.20
CA SER A 156 -0.34 11.50 -6.24
C SER A 156 -1.03 11.53 -7.59
N LEU A 157 -2.28 11.09 -7.63
CA LEU A 157 -3.15 11.28 -8.79
C LEU A 157 -3.81 12.67 -8.81
N CYS A 158 -3.55 13.50 -7.80
CA CYS A 158 -4.08 14.86 -7.65
C CYS A 158 -3.17 15.95 -8.25
N ALA A 159 -2.17 15.57 -9.02
CA ALA A 159 -1.32 16.50 -9.78
C ALA A 159 -1.86 16.69 -11.22
N PRO A 160 -1.53 17.81 -11.90
CA PRO A 160 -2.07 18.11 -13.24
C PRO A 160 -1.88 16.97 -14.26
N GLY A 161 -0.67 16.41 -14.41
CA GLY A 161 -0.40 15.35 -15.38
C GLY A 161 -1.25 14.08 -15.18
N PRO A 162 -1.27 13.45 -13.99
CA PRO A 162 -2.16 12.35 -13.69
C PRO A 162 -3.66 12.66 -13.88
N LEU A 163 -4.12 13.85 -13.50
CA LEU A 163 -5.52 14.25 -13.70
C LEU A 163 -5.89 14.36 -15.17
N GLU A 164 -5.06 15.04 -15.98
CA GLU A 164 -5.26 15.15 -17.43
C GLU A 164 -5.26 13.78 -18.12
N ARG A 165 -4.42 12.85 -17.65
CA ARG A 165 -4.41 11.47 -18.14
C ARG A 165 -5.72 10.76 -17.83
N LEU A 166 -6.20 10.80 -16.59
CA LEU A 166 -7.46 10.19 -16.18
C LEU A 166 -8.64 10.79 -16.93
N ALA A 167 -8.66 12.13 -17.14
CA ALA A 167 -9.68 12.80 -17.92
C ALA A 167 -9.67 12.33 -19.39
N ARG A 168 -8.51 12.28 -20.03
CA ARG A 168 -8.35 11.81 -21.41
C ARG A 168 -8.78 10.34 -21.57
N GLU A 169 -8.51 9.52 -20.58
CA GLU A 169 -8.91 8.10 -20.54
C GLU A 169 -10.40 7.93 -20.13
N ARG A 170 -11.13 9.03 -19.84
CA ARG A 170 -12.52 9.03 -19.38
C ARG A 170 -12.71 8.15 -18.13
N ARG A 171 -11.80 8.27 -17.17
CA ARG A 171 -11.79 7.47 -15.95
C ARG A 171 -12.12 8.26 -14.70
N LEU A 172 -12.34 9.54 -14.78
CA LEU A 172 -12.78 10.34 -13.64
C LEU A 172 -14.26 10.07 -13.34
N LEU A 173 -14.59 9.89 -12.07
CA LEU A 173 -15.96 9.71 -11.62
C LEU A 173 -16.78 10.97 -11.95
N GLY A 174 -17.86 10.80 -12.70
CA GLY A 174 -18.77 11.86 -13.11
C GLY A 174 -20.24 11.46 -12.95
N PRO A 175 -21.20 12.37 -13.23
CA PRO A 175 -22.63 12.09 -13.06
C PRO A 175 -23.13 10.90 -13.89
N GLU A 176 -22.54 10.69 -15.07
CA GLU A 176 -22.94 9.62 -16.00
C GLU A 176 -21.78 8.65 -16.29
N LEU A 177 -20.68 8.75 -15.54
CA LEU A 177 -19.46 7.97 -15.78
C LEU A 177 -18.99 7.29 -14.51
N GLU A 178 -19.00 5.95 -14.51
CA GLU A 178 -18.30 5.18 -13.50
C GLU A 178 -16.80 5.38 -13.64
N GLY A 179 -16.11 5.67 -12.55
CA GLY A 179 -14.69 5.99 -12.63
C GLY A 179 -14.05 6.11 -11.25
N VAL A 180 -12.89 6.72 -11.23
CA VAL A 180 -12.10 6.89 -10.02
C VAL A 180 -12.25 8.28 -9.43
N ILE A 181 -12.17 8.37 -8.12
CA ILE A 181 -11.90 9.62 -7.40
C ILE A 181 -10.38 9.66 -7.21
N PRO A 182 -9.64 10.58 -7.85
CA PRO A 182 -8.20 10.69 -7.65
C PRO A 182 -7.84 10.93 -6.18
N GLY A 183 -6.83 10.23 -5.71
CA GLY A 183 -6.31 10.36 -4.35
C GLY A 183 -4.79 10.49 -4.35
N GLU A 184 -4.21 10.65 -3.17
CA GLU A 184 -2.79 10.69 -2.97
C GLU A 184 -2.41 10.19 -1.58
N GLY A 185 -1.19 9.71 -1.43
CA GLY A 185 -0.69 9.25 -0.14
C GLY A 185 0.73 8.73 -0.21
N ALA A 186 1.27 8.45 0.96
CA ALA A 186 2.52 7.74 1.14
C ALA A 186 2.45 6.91 2.42
N ALA A 187 3.04 5.73 2.39
CA ALA A 187 3.30 4.97 3.61
C ALA A 187 4.58 4.15 3.48
N PHE A 188 5.23 3.95 4.62
CA PHE A 188 6.49 3.22 4.73
C PHE A 188 6.44 2.29 5.93
N LEU A 189 7.02 1.12 5.77
CA LEU A 189 7.27 0.13 6.80
C LEU A 189 8.78 -0.03 6.98
N LEU A 190 9.21 -0.24 8.22
CA LEU A 190 10.55 -0.69 8.54
C LEU A 190 10.50 -2.17 8.86
N LEU A 191 11.18 -2.97 8.05
CA LEU A 191 11.29 -4.41 8.22
C LEU A 191 12.66 -4.79 8.74
N ALA A 192 12.71 -5.88 9.52
CA ALA A 192 13.95 -6.49 9.97
C ALA A 192 13.94 -8.01 9.75
N ARG A 193 15.11 -8.60 9.76
CA ARG A 193 15.25 -10.06 9.84
C ARG A 193 14.59 -10.59 11.12
N PRO A 194 14.01 -11.79 11.08
CA PRO A 194 13.50 -12.43 12.29
C PRO A 194 14.58 -12.55 13.37
N GLY A 195 14.22 -12.26 14.60
CA GLY A 195 15.12 -12.37 15.74
C GLY A 195 16.12 -11.23 15.93
N LEU A 196 16.15 -10.23 15.05
CA LEU A 196 17.01 -9.05 15.23
C LEU A 196 16.50 -8.12 16.34
N VAL A 197 15.18 -8.06 16.54
CA VAL A 197 14.52 -7.19 17.53
C VAL A 197 13.46 -7.96 18.29
N SER A 198 13.38 -7.76 19.60
CA SER A 198 12.43 -8.44 20.48
C SER A 198 11.00 -7.95 20.39
N ARG A 199 10.76 -6.77 19.82
CA ARG A 199 9.42 -6.15 19.71
C ARG A 199 9.12 -5.80 18.26
N ALA A 200 8.11 -6.45 17.70
CA ALA A 200 7.56 -6.15 16.38
C ALA A 200 6.09 -5.74 16.48
N ARG A 201 5.62 -4.91 15.55
CA ARG A 201 4.21 -4.55 15.40
C ARG A 201 3.41 -5.61 14.67
N GLY A 202 4.11 -6.48 13.95
CA GLY A 202 3.57 -7.59 13.19
C GLY A 202 4.68 -8.31 12.46
N THR A 203 4.30 -9.38 11.77
CA THR A 203 5.20 -10.25 11.02
C THR A 203 4.67 -10.39 9.60
N LEU A 204 5.45 -9.97 8.61
CA LEU A 204 5.19 -10.31 7.21
C LEU A 204 5.42 -11.81 7.03
N LEU A 205 4.36 -12.58 6.87
CA LEU A 205 4.41 -14.01 6.67
C LEU A 205 4.87 -14.34 5.26
N CYS A 206 4.12 -13.87 4.28
CA CYS A 206 4.41 -14.08 2.86
C CYS A 206 3.89 -12.93 2.01
N CYS A 207 4.49 -12.79 0.83
CA CYS A 207 4.09 -11.84 -0.19
C CYS A 207 4.29 -12.50 -1.56
N ALA A 208 3.26 -12.42 -2.41
CA ALA A 208 3.29 -12.97 -3.75
C ALA A 208 2.95 -11.90 -4.79
N THR A 209 3.54 -12.02 -5.97
CA THR A 209 3.31 -11.11 -7.11
C THR A 209 3.24 -11.89 -8.41
N ALA A 210 2.38 -11.43 -9.32
CA ALA A 210 2.25 -12.00 -10.66
C ALA A 210 1.96 -10.89 -11.68
N ARG A 211 1.88 -11.27 -12.95
CA ARG A 211 1.47 -10.36 -14.01
C ARG A 211 0.24 -10.91 -14.73
N GLU A 212 -0.84 -10.11 -14.73
CA GLU A 212 -2.08 -10.43 -15.44
C GLU A 212 -1.90 -10.20 -16.94
N PRO A 213 -2.02 -11.25 -17.77
CA PRO A 213 -1.87 -11.11 -19.21
C PRO A 213 -3.02 -10.34 -19.85
N ARG A 214 -4.21 -10.37 -19.23
CA ARG A 214 -5.43 -9.68 -19.69
C ARG A 214 -5.74 -8.48 -18.80
N HIS A 215 -4.73 -7.62 -18.65
CA HIS A 215 -4.83 -6.44 -17.82
C HIS A 215 -5.66 -5.33 -18.49
N ARG A 216 -5.96 -4.26 -17.73
CA ARG A 216 -6.90 -3.22 -18.14
C ARG A 216 -6.59 -2.53 -19.48
N ARG A 217 -5.33 -2.49 -19.88
CA ARG A 217 -4.92 -1.91 -21.18
C ARG A 217 -4.97 -2.90 -22.35
N GLN A 218 -5.45 -4.12 -22.12
CA GLN A 218 -5.64 -5.11 -23.17
C GLN A 218 -7.11 -5.14 -23.60
N ASP A 219 -7.34 -5.36 -24.87
CA ASP A 219 -8.69 -5.55 -25.44
C ASP A 219 -9.11 -7.04 -25.29
N ALA A 220 -9.14 -7.51 -24.06
CA ALA A 220 -9.54 -8.88 -23.73
C ALA A 220 -10.17 -8.94 -22.33
N PRO A 221 -11.21 -9.77 -22.13
CA PRO A 221 -11.83 -9.92 -20.81
C PRO A 221 -10.84 -10.42 -19.77
N ASN A 222 -10.74 -9.72 -18.63
CA ASN A 222 -9.93 -10.15 -17.51
C ASN A 222 -10.57 -11.39 -16.85
N THR A 223 -9.79 -12.45 -16.69
CA THR A 223 -10.20 -13.68 -16.04
C THR A 223 -9.55 -13.89 -14.66
N ALA A 224 -8.90 -12.87 -14.15
CA ALA A 224 -8.23 -12.82 -12.84
C ALA A 224 -7.22 -13.97 -12.64
N GLU A 225 -6.47 -14.31 -13.68
CA GLU A 225 -5.50 -15.41 -13.62
C GLU A 225 -4.39 -15.10 -12.62
N ALA A 226 -3.81 -13.90 -12.72
CA ALA A 226 -2.71 -13.49 -11.86
C ALA A 226 -3.14 -13.33 -10.39
N LEU A 227 -4.25 -12.63 -10.12
CA LEU A 227 -4.73 -12.45 -8.75
C LEU A 227 -5.15 -13.80 -8.13
N THR A 228 -5.74 -14.70 -8.91
CA THR A 228 -6.03 -16.08 -8.49
C THR A 228 -4.77 -16.84 -8.11
N ALA A 229 -3.72 -16.76 -8.92
CA ALA A 229 -2.43 -17.41 -8.67
C ALA A 229 -1.74 -16.84 -7.42
N VAL A 230 -1.74 -15.52 -7.26
CA VAL A 230 -1.21 -14.84 -6.06
C VAL A 230 -1.92 -15.31 -4.80
N PHE A 231 -3.25 -15.35 -4.79
CA PHE A 231 -4.00 -15.84 -3.62
C PHE A 231 -3.76 -17.33 -3.35
N HIS A 232 -3.63 -18.14 -4.39
CA HIS A 232 -3.29 -19.55 -4.25
C HIS A 232 -1.89 -19.73 -3.63
N GLU A 233 -0.90 -18.95 -4.07
CA GLU A 233 0.46 -18.98 -3.52
C GLU A 233 0.46 -18.60 -2.03
N LEU A 234 -0.22 -17.49 -1.63
CA LEU A 234 -0.35 -17.11 -0.22
C LEU A 234 -1.02 -18.21 0.62
N ARG A 235 -2.07 -18.85 0.10
CA ARG A 235 -2.75 -19.93 0.79
C ARG A 235 -1.89 -21.17 0.96
N ALA A 236 -1.07 -21.49 -0.04
CA ALA A 236 -0.18 -22.64 -0.05
C ALA A 236 1.10 -22.43 0.78
N ASP A 237 1.42 -21.19 1.15
CA ASP A 237 2.62 -20.89 1.94
C ASP A 237 2.53 -21.56 3.32
N PRO A 238 3.57 -22.34 3.74
CA PRO A 238 3.58 -23.02 5.03
C PRO A 238 3.39 -22.09 6.24
N THR A 239 3.77 -20.82 6.13
CA THR A 239 3.60 -19.83 7.22
C THR A 239 2.13 -19.45 7.43
N THR A 240 1.28 -19.61 6.43
CA THR A 240 -0.17 -19.36 6.53
C THR A 240 -0.88 -20.43 7.35
N GLN A 241 -0.36 -21.67 7.37
CA GLN A 241 -0.91 -22.77 8.17
C GLN A 241 -2.41 -23.04 7.92
N GLY A 242 -2.91 -22.75 6.73
CA GLY A 242 -4.32 -22.91 6.38
C GLY A 242 -5.28 -21.92 7.02
N ARG A 243 -4.76 -20.86 7.66
CA ARG A 243 -5.59 -19.82 8.30
C ARG A 243 -6.29 -18.95 7.25
N ARG A 244 -7.43 -18.40 7.65
CA ARG A 244 -8.17 -17.36 6.92
C ARG A 244 -7.67 -15.99 7.34
N ALA A 245 -7.73 -15.01 6.44
CA ALA A 245 -7.54 -13.62 6.81
C ALA A 245 -8.71 -13.14 7.71
N ASP A 246 -8.39 -12.38 8.74
CA ASP A 246 -9.40 -11.71 9.59
C ASP A 246 -9.83 -10.37 9.00
N LEU A 247 -8.96 -9.75 8.23
CA LEU A 247 -9.19 -8.46 7.58
C LEU A 247 -8.63 -8.49 6.16
N LEU A 248 -9.45 -8.16 5.17
CA LEU A 248 -9.07 -7.97 3.77
C LEU A 248 -9.16 -6.49 3.41
N LEU A 249 -8.03 -5.91 3.04
CA LEU A 249 -7.93 -4.55 2.52
C LEU A 249 -7.48 -4.58 1.05
N THR A 250 -8.11 -3.77 0.21
CA THR A 250 -7.87 -3.80 -1.23
C THR A 250 -7.52 -2.41 -1.79
N CYS A 251 -6.80 -2.40 -2.92
CA CYS A 251 -6.48 -1.19 -3.67
C CYS A 251 -7.45 -0.95 -4.84
N GLU A 252 -8.69 -1.48 -4.77
CA GLU A 252 -9.71 -1.22 -5.78
C GLU A 252 -10.02 0.28 -5.86
N THR A 253 -10.33 0.75 -7.06
CA THR A 253 -10.54 2.17 -7.36
C THR A 253 -12.00 2.60 -7.41
N GLY A 254 -12.93 1.62 -7.33
CA GLY A 254 -14.37 1.82 -7.56
C GLY A 254 -14.79 1.51 -9.00
N GLU A 255 -13.87 1.28 -9.93
CA GLU A 255 -14.19 0.83 -11.29
C GLU A 255 -14.62 -0.64 -11.28
N PRO A 256 -15.67 -1.04 -12.04
CA PRO A 256 -16.17 -2.42 -12.08
C PRO A 256 -15.13 -3.46 -12.50
N PHE A 257 -14.14 -3.07 -13.31
CA PHE A 257 -13.07 -3.95 -13.75
C PHE A 257 -12.34 -4.62 -12.57
N TRP A 258 -11.96 -3.84 -11.56
CA TRP A 258 -11.23 -4.35 -10.39
C TRP A 258 -12.10 -5.16 -9.45
N THR A 259 -13.36 -4.75 -9.29
CA THR A 259 -14.33 -5.50 -8.49
C THR A 259 -14.60 -6.88 -9.09
N ASN A 260 -14.72 -6.98 -10.42
CA ASN A 260 -14.91 -8.26 -11.13
C ASN A 260 -13.65 -9.15 -11.01
N GLU A 261 -12.44 -8.57 -11.13
CA GLU A 261 -11.18 -9.29 -10.94
C GLU A 261 -11.11 -9.88 -9.52
N LEU A 262 -11.33 -9.05 -8.50
CA LEU A 262 -11.31 -9.50 -7.11
C LEU A 262 -12.38 -10.57 -6.84
N ALA A 263 -13.62 -10.37 -7.30
CA ALA A 263 -14.70 -11.34 -7.10
C ALA A 263 -14.37 -12.70 -7.71
N THR A 264 -13.77 -12.71 -8.91
CA THR A 264 -13.35 -13.94 -9.59
C THR A 264 -12.22 -14.65 -8.83
N ALA A 265 -11.20 -13.91 -8.40
CA ALA A 265 -10.09 -14.47 -7.63
C ALA A 265 -10.54 -14.96 -6.24
N TYR A 266 -11.45 -14.23 -5.59
CA TYR A 266 -12.07 -14.62 -4.32
C TYR A 266 -12.76 -15.97 -4.42
N LEU A 267 -13.66 -16.14 -5.39
CA LEU A 267 -14.42 -17.40 -5.54
C LEU A 267 -13.53 -18.64 -5.69
N ARG A 268 -12.34 -18.46 -6.26
CA ARG A 268 -11.35 -19.53 -6.43
C ARG A 268 -10.48 -19.78 -5.19
N ASN A 269 -10.51 -18.86 -4.21
CA ASN A 269 -9.65 -18.90 -3.03
C ASN A 269 -10.41 -18.66 -1.71
N VAL A 270 -11.70 -19.03 -1.64
CA VAL A 270 -12.57 -18.89 -0.46
C VAL A 270 -11.91 -19.30 0.88
N PRO A 271 -11.12 -20.40 0.96
CA PRO A 271 -10.49 -20.78 2.23
C PRO A 271 -9.49 -19.77 2.82
N LEU A 272 -8.97 -18.85 2.01
CA LEU A 272 -8.06 -17.79 2.47
C LEU A 272 -8.81 -16.54 2.96
N MET A 273 -10.04 -16.33 2.49
CA MET A 273 -10.77 -15.09 2.66
C MET A 273 -11.48 -15.00 4.01
N PRO A 274 -11.76 -13.79 4.52
CA PRO A 274 -12.55 -13.60 5.74
C PRO A 274 -13.91 -14.29 5.65
N GLU A 275 -14.43 -14.73 6.80
CA GLU A 275 -15.77 -15.30 6.91
C GLU A 275 -16.52 -14.71 8.12
N PRO A 276 -17.64 -14.00 7.92
CA PRO A 276 -18.26 -13.70 6.64
C PRO A 276 -17.33 -12.85 5.73
N PHE A 277 -17.51 -12.99 4.41
CA PHE A 277 -16.69 -12.23 3.47
C PHE A 277 -16.95 -10.72 3.66
N THR A 278 -15.92 -10.02 4.03
CA THR A 278 -15.91 -8.56 4.14
C THR A 278 -14.61 -8.03 3.56
N ARG A 279 -14.68 -6.92 2.87
CA ARG A 279 -13.51 -6.19 2.38
C ARG A 279 -13.68 -4.70 2.61
N THR A 280 -12.58 -4.01 2.70
CA THR A 280 -12.55 -2.54 2.73
C THR A 280 -11.57 -2.07 1.67
N THR A 281 -11.99 -1.13 0.85
CA THR A 281 -11.16 -0.58 -0.23
C THR A 281 -10.75 0.86 0.04
N ALA A 282 -9.55 1.24 -0.46
CA ALA A 282 -9.05 2.61 -0.36
C ALA A 282 -10.03 3.63 -0.96
N ALA A 283 -10.74 3.26 -2.04
CA ALA A 283 -11.70 4.12 -2.73
C ALA A 283 -12.83 4.65 -1.83
N GLU A 284 -13.19 3.92 -0.75
CA GLU A 284 -14.30 4.32 0.14
C GLU A 284 -14.06 5.65 0.88
N GLY A 285 -12.82 6.00 1.16
CA GLY A 285 -12.51 7.22 1.93
C GLY A 285 -11.30 8.03 1.45
N LEU A 286 -10.43 7.40 0.66
CA LEU A 286 -9.16 7.97 0.21
C LEU A 286 -9.09 8.18 -1.31
N GLY A 287 -10.02 7.60 -2.07
CA GLY A 287 -9.94 7.55 -3.53
C GLY A 287 -8.88 6.56 -4.02
N ASP A 288 -8.56 6.64 -5.32
CA ASP A 288 -7.45 5.86 -5.89
C ASP A 288 -6.11 6.49 -5.48
N LEU A 289 -5.36 5.78 -4.68
CA LEU A 289 -4.05 6.21 -4.18
C LEU A 289 -2.89 5.84 -5.13
N GLY A 290 -3.19 5.30 -6.32
CA GLY A 290 -2.16 4.84 -7.24
C GLY A 290 -1.20 3.85 -6.57
N ALA A 291 0.09 4.02 -6.79
CA ALA A 291 1.13 3.15 -6.23
C ALA A 291 1.15 3.11 -4.70
N ALA A 292 0.69 4.17 -4.02
CA ALA A 292 0.68 4.25 -2.56
C ALA A 292 -0.35 3.32 -1.90
N GLY A 293 -1.35 2.83 -2.66
CA GLY A 293 -2.50 2.09 -2.12
C GLY A 293 -2.12 0.92 -1.22
N GLY A 294 -1.26 0.01 -1.69
CA GLY A 294 -0.85 -1.16 -0.92
C GLY A 294 -0.15 -0.81 0.40
N ALA A 295 0.75 0.15 0.37
CA ALA A 295 1.49 0.59 1.56
C ALA A 295 0.56 1.28 2.57
N VAL A 296 -0.30 2.19 2.10
CA VAL A 296 -1.26 2.89 2.95
C VAL A 296 -2.22 1.90 3.60
N MET A 297 -2.86 1.03 2.80
CA MET A 297 -3.81 0.05 3.33
C MET A 297 -3.14 -0.91 4.33
N THR A 298 -1.89 -1.30 4.11
CA THR A 298 -1.12 -2.08 5.07
C THR A 298 -0.92 -1.34 6.40
N ALA A 299 -0.49 -0.07 6.34
CA ALA A 299 -0.30 0.74 7.55
C ALA A 299 -1.63 0.95 8.32
N LEU A 300 -2.74 1.17 7.61
CA LEU A 300 -4.08 1.29 8.22
C LEU A 300 -4.51 -0.02 8.87
N GLY A 301 -4.35 -1.15 8.19
CA GLY A 301 -4.71 -2.48 8.69
C GLY A 301 -3.94 -2.85 9.96
N LEU A 302 -2.64 -2.60 10.00
CA LEU A 302 -1.81 -2.79 11.19
C LEU A 302 -2.30 -1.94 12.38
N CYS A 303 -2.70 -0.68 12.13
CA CYS A 303 -3.28 0.17 13.16
C CYS A 303 -4.63 -0.36 13.68
N TRP A 304 -5.46 -0.92 12.79
CA TRP A 304 -6.78 -1.43 13.16
C TRP A 304 -6.69 -2.69 14.00
N LEU A 305 -5.87 -3.65 13.59
CA LEU A 305 -5.71 -4.92 14.29
C LEU A 305 -4.94 -4.77 15.61
N ALA A 306 -4.05 -3.77 15.70
CA ALA A 306 -3.42 -3.43 17.00
C ALA A 306 -4.42 -2.86 18.04
N ARG A 307 -5.61 -2.42 17.60
CA ARG A 307 -6.69 -1.87 18.47
C ARG A 307 -8.05 -2.37 17.98
N PRO A 308 -8.39 -3.65 18.13
CA PRO A 308 -9.66 -4.19 17.68
C PRO A 308 -10.81 -3.53 18.44
N LEU A 309 -11.96 -3.31 17.75
CA LEU A 309 -13.20 -2.79 18.39
C LEU A 309 -13.88 -3.82 19.29
N ARG A 310 -13.61 -5.09 19.04
CA ARG A 310 -14.07 -6.22 19.87
C ARG A 310 -12.84 -7.00 20.31
N PRO A 311 -12.83 -7.58 21.51
CA PRO A 311 -11.75 -8.47 21.90
C PRO A 311 -11.62 -9.59 20.87
N PRO A 312 -10.38 -10.02 20.55
CA PRO A 312 -10.17 -11.16 19.66
C PRO A 312 -10.90 -12.40 20.23
N VAL A 313 -11.40 -13.25 19.34
CA VAL A 313 -11.98 -14.54 19.73
C VAL A 313 -10.87 -15.34 20.44
N PRO A 314 -11.16 -15.96 21.60
CA PRO A 314 -10.14 -16.61 22.44
C PRO A 314 -9.31 -17.69 21.73
N GLU A 315 -9.77 -18.20 20.58
CA GLU A 315 -9.15 -19.28 19.83
C GLU A 315 -8.03 -18.85 18.88
N SER A 316 -7.87 -17.54 18.60
CA SER A 316 -6.77 -17.04 17.75
C SER A 316 -6.22 -15.73 18.33
N PRO A 317 -5.13 -15.77 19.10
CA PRO A 317 -4.54 -14.59 19.74
C PRO A 317 -3.92 -13.62 18.73
N GLN A 318 -3.69 -14.03 17.49
CA GLN A 318 -3.02 -13.23 16.45
C GLN A 318 -3.93 -13.08 15.24
N SER A 319 -4.19 -11.81 14.87
CA SER A 319 -5.02 -11.47 13.72
C SER A 319 -4.21 -11.47 12.43
N LEU A 320 -4.80 -11.97 11.34
CA LEU A 320 -4.20 -12.06 10.03
C LEU A 320 -4.75 -10.97 9.08
N LEU A 321 -3.90 -10.05 8.70
CA LEU A 321 -4.18 -9.02 7.69
C LEU A 321 -3.81 -9.52 6.31
N MET A 322 -4.71 -9.40 5.36
CA MET A 322 -4.46 -9.55 3.94
C MET A 322 -4.62 -8.22 3.22
N VAL A 323 -3.65 -7.87 2.38
CA VAL A 323 -3.73 -6.68 1.51
C VAL A 323 -3.43 -7.10 0.09
N CYS A 324 -4.19 -6.60 -0.90
CA CYS A 324 -3.96 -6.89 -2.32
C CYS A 324 -4.21 -5.67 -3.22
N GLY A 325 -3.61 -5.72 -4.41
CA GLY A 325 -3.80 -4.68 -5.42
C GLY A 325 -3.34 -5.13 -6.80
N SER A 326 -3.98 -4.57 -7.82
CA SER A 326 -3.70 -4.81 -9.24
C SER A 326 -3.52 -3.49 -9.98
N SER A 327 -2.54 -3.40 -10.86
CA SER A 327 -2.21 -2.21 -11.65
C SER A 327 -2.78 -2.28 -13.06
N ASP A 328 -2.83 -1.11 -13.72
CA ASP A 328 -3.35 -0.98 -15.08
C ASP A 328 -2.52 -1.79 -16.11
N ASP A 329 -1.21 -1.97 -15.87
CA ASP A 329 -0.29 -2.77 -16.70
C ASP A 329 -0.20 -4.24 -16.27
N GLY A 330 -1.08 -4.68 -15.38
CA GLY A 330 -1.22 -6.08 -14.97
C GLY A 330 -0.28 -6.54 -13.87
N HIS A 331 0.49 -5.66 -13.24
CA HIS A 331 1.23 -6.04 -12.03
C HIS A 331 0.26 -6.24 -10.87
N VAL A 332 0.23 -7.45 -10.33
CA VAL A 332 -0.68 -7.86 -9.27
C VAL A 332 0.14 -8.33 -8.08
N GLY A 333 -0.33 -8.04 -6.89
CA GLY A 333 0.32 -8.55 -5.69
C GLY A 333 -0.59 -8.59 -4.48
N ALA A 334 -0.21 -9.42 -3.52
CA ALA A 334 -0.83 -9.46 -2.21
C ALA A 334 0.16 -9.91 -1.15
N CYS A 335 -0.14 -9.59 0.11
CA CYS A 335 0.65 -10.03 1.26
C CYS A 335 -0.24 -10.47 2.42
N LEU A 336 0.31 -11.34 3.27
CA LEU A 336 -0.26 -11.74 4.55
C LEU A 336 0.64 -11.27 5.68
N ILE A 337 0.05 -10.60 6.65
CA ILE A 337 0.75 -10.05 7.80
C ILE A 337 0.02 -10.50 9.07
N GLU A 338 0.76 -11.13 9.95
CA GLU A 338 0.31 -11.45 11.29
C GLU A 338 0.52 -10.23 12.19
N CYS A 339 -0.54 -9.78 12.85
CA CYS A 339 -0.51 -8.58 13.67
C CYS A 339 -0.33 -8.92 15.15
N THR A 340 0.61 -8.26 15.81
CA THR A 340 0.82 -8.39 17.25
C THR A 340 -0.14 -7.47 18.00
N THR A 341 -0.93 -8.01 18.92
CA THR A 341 -1.80 -7.20 19.78
C THR A 341 -1.00 -6.46 20.84
N LYS A 342 -1.53 -5.32 21.32
CA LYS A 342 -0.82 -4.51 22.35
C LYS A 342 -0.55 -5.25 23.66
N GLU A 343 -1.33 -6.26 24.01
CA GLU A 343 -1.16 -7.04 25.24
C GLU A 343 0.10 -7.91 25.18
N GLU A 344 0.45 -8.45 24.00
CA GLU A 344 1.68 -9.22 23.82
C GLU A 344 2.93 -8.32 23.73
N ALA A 345 2.81 -7.12 23.22
CA ALA A 345 3.91 -6.14 23.16
C ALA A 345 4.29 -5.57 24.53
N SER A 346 3.49 -5.82 25.58
CA SER A 346 3.70 -5.34 26.97
C SER A 346 4.30 -6.39 27.89
N ARG A 347 4.36 -7.63 27.45
CA ARG A 347 5.02 -8.75 28.15
C ARG A 347 6.42 -8.97 27.57
#